data_f187aff8ff7e3aae6f2cd0155c117097
#
_entry.id   f187aff8ff7e3aae6f2cd0155c117097
#
_cell.length_a   1.000
_cell.length_b   1.000
_cell.length_c   1.000
_cell.angle_alpha   90.00
_cell.angle_beta   90.00
_cell.angle_gamma   90.00
#
_symmetry.space_group_name_H-M   'P 1'
#
loop_
_entity.id
_entity.type
_entity.pdbx_description
1 polymer ?
#
loop_
_entity_poly.entity_id
_entity_poly.type
_entity_poly.pdbx_seq_one_letter_code
_entity_poly.pdbx_strand_id
1 'polypeptide(L)'
;LAMILAYHGKWLPLEQVRSDCGVSRDGSKASNIAKAGRSYGLEVKAHRYGVDEVKENVTYPAIIHWNFNHFVVLCGFTKNAAVINDPARGTIKVTMEEFDHSFTGVCIEFTPGENFEKGGKPESVFKFLKDRLANTTASVIFVMITAVLVAFVGLVTPVFARIFTDQILPGHNMH
;
A
#
# COMPACT_ATOMS: atom_id res chain seq x y z
N LEU A 1 1.89 -6.86 -10.59
CA LEU A 1 2.37 -6.29 -11.85
C LEU A 1 2.66 -4.79 -11.73
N ALA A 2 1.80 -3.97 -11.11
CA ALA A 2 2.04 -2.53 -10.94
C ALA A 2 3.40 -2.20 -10.30
N MET A 3 3.85 -2.96 -9.30
CA MET A 3 5.16 -2.80 -8.68
C MET A 3 6.31 -3.08 -9.66
N ILE A 4 6.18 -4.07 -10.52
CA ILE A 4 7.17 -4.40 -11.57
C ILE A 4 7.25 -3.25 -12.59
N LEU A 5 6.09 -2.77 -13.06
CA LEU A 5 6.03 -1.65 -13.99
C LEU A 5 6.68 -0.39 -13.40
N ALA A 6 6.36 -0.07 -12.14
CA ALA A 6 6.93 1.06 -11.42
C ALA A 6 8.47 0.92 -11.24
N TYR A 7 8.96 -0.28 -10.94
CA TYR A 7 10.39 -0.56 -10.86
C TYR A 7 11.11 -0.24 -12.17
N HIS A 8 10.52 -0.59 -13.31
CA HIS A 8 11.07 -0.28 -14.62
C HIS A 8 10.78 1.15 -15.11
N GLY A 9 10.09 1.96 -14.30
CA GLY A 9 9.83 3.38 -14.59
C GLY A 9 8.54 3.66 -15.36
N LYS A 10 7.60 2.72 -15.37
CA LYS A 10 6.25 2.90 -15.93
C LYS A 10 5.22 2.95 -14.81
N TRP A 11 4.63 4.13 -14.60
CA TRP A 11 3.65 4.37 -13.56
C TRP A 11 2.25 4.43 -14.17
N LEU A 12 1.37 3.53 -13.75
CA LEU A 12 0.00 3.42 -14.23
C LEU A 12 -0.97 3.41 -13.04
N PRO A 13 -2.21 3.91 -13.22
CA PRO A 13 -3.24 3.80 -12.20
C PRO A 13 -3.48 2.33 -11.84
N LEU A 14 -3.57 2.05 -10.55
CA LEU A 14 -3.73 0.67 -10.06
C LEU A 14 -4.97 -0.01 -10.61
N GLU A 15 -6.08 0.74 -10.77
CA GLU A 15 -7.35 0.23 -11.30
C GLU A 15 -7.21 -0.22 -12.76
N GLN A 16 -6.41 0.48 -13.57
CA GLN A 16 -6.11 0.07 -14.94
C GLN A 16 -5.35 -1.26 -14.94
N VAL A 17 -4.28 -1.37 -14.15
CA VAL A 17 -3.48 -2.60 -14.08
C VAL A 17 -4.31 -3.77 -13.55
N ARG A 18 -5.21 -3.54 -12.59
CA ARG A 18 -6.15 -4.55 -12.10
C ARG A 18 -7.08 -5.05 -13.18
N SER A 19 -7.68 -4.13 -13.95
CA SER A 19 -8.55 -4.45 -15.07
C SER A 19 -7.84 -5.29 -16.12
N ASP A 20 -6.63 -4.88 -16.51
CA ASP A 20 -5.84 -5.54 -17.54
C ASP A 20 -5.32 -6.92 -17.10
N CYS A 21 -5.08 -7.11 -15.80
CA CYS A 21 -4.80 -8.42 -15.21
C CYS A 21 -6.04 -9.31 -15.06
N GLY A 22 -7.23 -8.82 -15.44
CA GLY A 22 -8.48 -9.56 -15.29
C GLY A 22 -8.74 -9.99 -13.85
N VAL A 23 -8.46 -9.09 -12.88
CA VAL A 23 -8.68 -9.37 -11.46
C VAL A 23 -10.17 -9.43 -11.20
N SER A 24 -10.66 -10.63 -10.91
CA SER A 24 -12.03 -10.90 -10.50
C SER A 24 -12.15 -10.98 -8.97
N ARG A 25 -13.36 -11.31 -8.48
CA ARG A 25 -13.59 -11.58 -7.07
C ARG A 25 -12.72 -12.72 -6.53
N ASP A 26 -12.36 -13.67 -7.40
CA ASP A 26 -11.56 -14.86 -7.06
C ASP A 26 -10.05 -14.65 -7.30
N GLY A 27 -9.63 -13.39 -7.54
CA GLY A 27 -8.25 -13.03 -7.81
C GLY A 27 -7.88 -13.01 -9.29
N SER A 28 -6.60 -13.16 -9.61
CA SER A 28 -6.06 -13.23 -10.96
C SER A 28 -5.21 -14.49 -11.15
N LYS A 29 -5.21 -15.02 -12.38
CA LYS A 29 -4.38 -16.15 -12.76
C LYS A 29 -2.99 -15.66 -13.20
N ALA A 30 -1.95 -16.46 -12.97
CA ALA A 30 -0.59 -16.20 -13.43
C ALA A 30 -0.52 -15.89 -14.94
N SER A 31 -1.32 -16.59 -15.75
CA SER A 31 -1.43 -16.36 -17.19
C SER A 31 -1.95 -14.97 -17.56
N ASN A 32 -2.89 -14.44 -16.79
CA ASN A 32 -3.44 -13.10 -17.01
C ASN A 32 -2.41 -12.03 -16.65
N ILE A 33 -1.68 -12.21 -15.54
CA ILE A 33 -0.58 -11.33 -15.13
C ILE A 33 0.50 -11.30 -16.21
N ALA A 34 0.87 -12.46 -16.74
CA ALA A 34 1.84 -12.58 -17.82
C ALA A 34 1.37 -11.91 -19.12
N LYS A 35 0.08 -12.10 -19.48
CA LYS A 35 -0.52 -11.47 -20.67
C LYS A 35 -0.53 -9.94 -20.54
N ALA A 36 -0.96 -9.42 -19.39
CA ALA A 36 -0.95 -7.99 -19.10
C ALA A 36 0.48 -7.42 -19.11
N GLY A 37 1.47 -8.13 -18.58
CA GLY A 37 2.87 -7.72 -18.66
C GLY A 37 3.34 -7.54 -20.11
N ARG A 38 3.02 -8.48 -20.98
CA ARG A 38 3.35 -8.39 -22.43
C ARG A 38 2.64 -7.24 -23.12
N SER A 39 1.37 -6.97 -22.80
CA SER A 39 0.66 -5.82 -23.40
C SER A 39 1.24 -4.46 -23.03
N TYR A 40 2.00 -4.39 -21.93
CA TYR A 40 2.75 -3.20 -21.52
C TYR A 40 4.17 -3.12 -22.12
N GLY A 41 4.55 -4.06 -22.99
CA GLY A 41 5.85 -4.09 -23.65
C GLY A 41 6.93 -4.81 -22.85
N LEU A 42 6.57 -5.55 -21.79
CA LEU A 42 7.52 -6.39 -21.07
C LEU A 42 7.69 -7.76 -21.76
N GLU A 43 8.90 -8.25 -21.78
CA GLU A 43 9.18 -9.67 -22.03
C GLU A 43 8.88 -10.45 -20.75
N VAL A 44 8.10 -11.51 -20.88
CA VAL A 44 7.61 -12.27 -19.73
C VAL A 44 7.96 -13.73 -19.89
N LYS A 45 8.72 -14.25 -18.93
CA LYS A 45 9.07 -15.65 -18.79
C LYS A 45 8.45 -16.23 -17.53
N ALA A 46 7.79 -17.36 -17.66
CA ALA A 46 7.18 -18.05 -16.51
C ALA A 46 7.81 -19.42 -16.37
N HIS A 47 8.35 -19.70 -15.19
CA HIS A 47 9.07 -20.93 -14.89
C HIS A 47 8.54 -21.56 -13.60
N ARG A 48 8.83 -22.84 -13.46
CA ARG A 48 8.77 -23.53 -12.19
C ARG A 48 10.18 -23.78 -11.72
N TYR A 49 10.48 -23.28 -10.53
CA TYR A 49 11.79 -23.39 -9.90
C TYR A 49 11.67 -24.00 -8.51
N GLY A 50 12.68 -24.77 -8.12
CA GLY A 50 12.97 -25.06 -6.74
C GLY A 50 13.53 -23.82 -5.99
N VAL A 51 13.63 -23.90 -4.69
CA VAL A 51 14.12 -22.77 -3.87
C VAL A 51 15.56 -22.38 -4.21
N ASP A 52 16.42 -23.34 -4.48
CA ASP A 52 17.81 -23.07 -4.84
C ASP A 52 17.92 -22.51 -6.25
N GLU A 53 17.15 -23.05 -7.19
CA GLU A 53 17.12 -22.58 -8.57
C GLU A 53 16.61 -21.12 -8.69
N VAL A 54 15.62 -20.75 -7.86
CA VAL A 54 15.09 -19.37 -7.86
C VAL A 54 16.11 -18.36 -7.36
N LYS A 55 17.05 -18.77 -6.50
CA LYS A 55 18.13 -17.89 -6.03
C LYS A 55 19.15 -17.59 -7.12
N GLU A 56 19.46 -18.59 -7.94
CA GLU A 56 20.56 -18.53 -8.89
C GLU A 56 20.15 -18.03 -10.28
N ASN A 57 18.93 -18.38 -10.70
CA ASN A 57 18.52 -18.24 -12.11
C ASN A 57 17.51 -17.12 -12.37
N VAL A 58 16.92 -16.50 -11.35
CA VAL A 58 15.83 -15.54 -11.52
C VAL A 58 16.33 -14.10 -11.63
N THR A 59 15.80 -13.38 -12.61
CA THR A 59 16.00 -11.93 -12.75
C THR A 59 15.04 -11.19 -11.82
N TYR A 60 15.57 -10.46 -10.86
CA TYR A 60 14.77 -9.69 -9.91
C TYR A 60 14.47 -8.26 -10.41
N PRO A 61 13.31 -7.71 -10.04
CA PRO A 61 12.23 -8.31 -9.27
C PRO A 61 11.34 -9.25 -10.10
N ALA A 62 10.85 -10.32 -9.49
CA ALA A 62 9.97 -11.30 -10.13
C ALA A 62 8.69 -11.51 -9.31
N ILE A 63 7.58 -11.85 -9.97
CA ILE A 63 6.34 -12.21 -9.28
C ILE A 63 6.38 -13.71 -8.98
N ILE A 64 6.15 -14.07 -7.72
CA ILE A 64 6.07 -15.46 -7.28
C ILE A 64 4.69 -15.77 -6.71
N HIS A 65 4.27 -17.03 -6.85
CA HIS A 65 3.04 -17.53 -6.25
C HIS A 65 3.33 -18.01 -4.82
N TRP A 66 2.55 -17.54 -3.88
CA TRP A 66 2.78 -17.63 -2.44
C TRP A 66 1.59 -18.26 -1.73
N ASN A 67 1.82 -19.19 -0.82
CA ASN A 67 0.78 -19.86 -0.03
C ASN A 67 -0.41 -20.38 -0.84
N PHE A 68 -0.20 -20.79 -2.10
CA PHE A 68 -1.22 -21.31 -3.02
C PHE A 68 -2.41 -20.38 -3.35
N ASN A 69 -2.44 -19.17 -2.82
CA ASN A 69 -3.57 -18.25 -2.97
C ASN A 69 -3.19 -16.79 -3.23
N HIS A 70 -1.89 -16.47 -3.24
CA HIS A 70 -1.42 -15.09 -3.27
C HIS A 70 -0.24 -14.90 -4.24
N PHE A 71 -0.07 -13.68 -4.76
CA PHE A 71 1.09 -13.30 -5.57
C PHE A 71 1.84 -12.18 -4.87
N VAL A 72 3.12 -12.37 -4.68
CA VAL A 72 4.03 -11.39 -4.10
C VAL A 72 5.19 -11.12 -5.06
N VAL A 73 5.90 -10.01 -4.85
CA VAL A 73 7.09 -9.67 -5.65
C VAL A 73 8.33 -10.09 -4.87
N LEU A 74 9.10 -11.00 -5.43
CA LEU A 74 10.41 -11.38 -4.92
C LEU A 74 11.43 -10.32 -5.38
N CYS A 75 12.02 -9.61 -4.43
CA CYS A 75 12.99 -8.55 -4.69
C CYS A 75 14.44 -9.05 -4.66
N GLY A 76 14.67 -10.25 -4.12
CA GLY A 76 15.99 -10.87 -4.02
C GLY A 76 16.19 -11.63 -2.71
N PHE A 77 17.40 -12.07 -2.47
CA PHE A 77 17.80 -12.79 -1.27
C PHE A 77 18.90 -12.04 -0.52
N THR A 78 18.87 -12.16 0.77
CA THR A 78 19.99 -11.81 1.67
C THR A 78 20.65 -13.12 2.13
N LYS A 79 21.70 -13.02 2.94
CA LYS A 79 22.43 -14.22 3.42
C LYS A 79 21.52 -15.28 4.06
N ASN A 80 20.47 -14.86 4.79
CA ASN A 80 19.61 -15.77 5.56
C ASN A 80 18.11 -15.54 5.35
N ALA A 81 17.70 -14.71 4.39
CA ALA A 81 16.31 -14.36 4.21
C ALA A 81 16.00 -13.98 2.76
N ALA A 82 14.77 -14.24 2.32
CA ALA A 82 14.22 -13.68 1.10
C ALA A 82 13.57 -12.32 1.40
N VAL A 83 13.73 -11.37 0.48
CA VAL A 83 13.08 -10.06 0.53
C VAL A 83 11.90 -10.08 -0.43
N ILE A 84 10.71 -9.99 0.11
CA ILE A 84 9.48 -9.98 -0.69
C ILE A 84 8.72 -8.67 -0.47
N ASN A 85 8.05 -8.21 -1.50
CA ASN A 85 7.13 -7.07 -1.43
C ASN A 85 5.70 -7.60 -1.59
N ASP A 86 5.00 -7.65 -0.47
CA ASP A 86 3.63 -8.14 -0.38
C ASP A 86 2.66 -6.96 -0.56
N PRO A 87 1.71 -7.02 -1.50
CA PRO A 87 0.70 -5.98 -1.68
C PRO A 87 -0.09 -5.63 -0.42
N ALA A 88 -0.26 -6.60 0.51
CA ALA A 88 -1.03 -6.40 1.74
C ALA A 88 -0.17 -5.91 2.91
N ARG A 89 1.11 -6.27 2.98
CA ARG A 89 1.99 -6.04 4.13
C ARG A 89 3.19 -5.13 3.83
N GLY A 90 3.41 -4.79 2.56
CA GLY A 90 4.60 -4.05 2.14
C GLY A 90 5.85 -4.92 2.04
N THR A 91 7.01 -4.30 2.14
CA THR A 91 8.30 -5.01 2.06
C THR A 91 8.61 -5.74 3.37
N ILE A 92 8.74 -7.04 3.31
CA ILE A 92 9.06 -7.91 4.44
C ILE A 92 10.24 -8.83 4.13
N LYS A 93 10.93 -9.27 5.16
CA LYS A 93 11.97 -10.30 5.09
C LYS A 93 11.40 -11.56 5.69
N VAL A 94 11.47 -12.65 4.94
CA VAL A 94 11.05 -13.98 5.38
C VAL A 94 12.25 -14.90 5.50
N THR A 95 12.27 -15.78 6.50
CA THR A 95 13.34 -16.76 6.67
C THR A 95 13.37 -17.73 5.49
N MET A 96 14.49 -18.39 5.27
CA MET A 96 14.57 -19.37 4.20
C MET A 96 13.65 -20.57 4.41
N GLU A 97 13.41 -20.95 5.66
CA GLU A 97 12.45 -21.99 6.02
C GLU A 97 11.00 -21.60 5.68
N GLU A 98 10.60 -20.36 6.05
CA GLU A 98 9.28 -19.82 5.67
C GLU A 98 9.14 -19.67 4.15
N PHE A 99 10.22 -19.29 3.47
CA PHE A 99 10.23 -19.17 2.02
C PHE A 99 10.00 -20.54 1.35
N ASP A 100 10.72 -21.57 1.77
CA ASP A 100 10.58 -22.93 1.24
C ASP A 100 9.16 -23.49 1.46
N HIS A 101 8.60 -23.24 2.63
CA HIS A 101 7.24 -23.70 2.95
C HIS A 101 6.13 -23.00 2.16
N SER A 102 6.33 -21.72 1.84
CA SER A 102 5.29 -20.86 1.26
C SER A 102 5.42 -20.65 -0.25
N PHE A 103 6.61 -20.84 -0.81
CA PHE A 103 6.86 -20.70 -2.24
C PHE A 103 6.33 -21.93 -2.99
N THR A 104 5.43 -21.73 -3.94
CA THR A 104 4.78 -22.84 -4.68
C THR A 104 5.54 -23.31 -5.91
N GLY A 105 6.72 -22.76 -6.15
CA GLY A 105 7.54 -23.04 -7.32
C GLY A 105 7.24 -22.17 -8.54
N VAL A 106 6.13 -21.46 -8.59
CA VAL A 106 5.77 -20.62 -9.76
C VAL A 106 6.44 -19.25 -9.65
N CYS A 107 7.25 -18.91 -10.66
CA CYS A 107 7.95 -17.64 -10.81
C CYS A 107 7.65 -17.02 -12.18
N ILE A 108 7.39 -15.72 -12.21
CA ILE A 108 7.16 -14.93 -13.42
C ILE A 108 8.15 -13.79 -13.44
N GLU A 109 9.06 -13.81 -14.39
CA GLU A 109 10.08 -12.82 -14.63
C GLU A 109 9.61 -11.80 -15.67
N PHE A 110 10.02 -10.55 -15.47
CA PHE A 110 9.66 -9.44 -16.33
C PHE A 110 10.90 -8.62 -16.65
N THR A 111 11.19 -8.47 -17.93
CA THR A 111 12.27 -7.61 -18.43
C THR A 111 11.70 -6.62 -19.44
N PRO A 112 12.20 -5.38 -19.50
CA PRO A 112 11.79 -4.44 -20.54
C PRO A 112 12.11 -5.00 -21.93
N GLY A 113 11.09 -5.12 -22.78
CA GLY A 113 11.24 -5.47 -24.19
C GLY A 113 11.50 -4.23 -25.06
N GLU A 114 11.67 -4.42 -26.36
CA GLU A 114 11.91 -3.34 -27.33
C GLU A 114 10.80 -2.30 -27.36
N ASN A 115 9.56 -2.70 -27.12
CA ASN A 115 8.38 -1.84 -27.13
C ASN A 115 8.01 -1.30 -25.73
N PHE A 116 8.90 -1.44 -24.74
CA PHE A 116 8.63 -0.95 -23.39
C PHE A 116 8.90 0.54 -23.30
N GLU A 117 7.84 1.30 -23.06
CA GLU A 117 7.92 2.74 -22.87
C GLU A 117 7.81 3.12 -21.38
N LYS A 118 8.79 3.85 -20.88
CA LYS A 118 8.73 4.47 -19.55
C LYS A 118 7.75 5.63 -19.58
N GLY A 119 7.03 5.86 -18.50
CA GLY A 119 6.08 6.97 -18.44
C GLY A 119 5.24 6.99 -17.17
N GLY A 120 4.42 8.04 -17.08
CA GLY A 120 3.60 8.28 -15.90
C GLY A 120 4.40 8.89 -14.75
N LYS A 121 3.74 9.11 -13.64
CA LYS A 121 4.33 9.61 -12.38
C LYS A 121 3.67 8.86 -11.22
N PRO A 122 4.41 8.62 -10.12
CA PRO A 122 3.80 8.06 -8.92
C PRO A 122 2.66 8.96 -8.46
N GLU A 123 1.53 8.36 -8.12
CA GLU A 123 0.39 9.11 -7.59
C GLU A 123 0.76 9.73 -6.25
N SER A 124 0.59 11.03 -6.15
CA SER A 124 0.82 11.75 -4.91
C SER A 124 -0.33 11.52 -3.95
N VAL A 125 -0.02 11.08 -2.72
CA VAL A 125 -1.00 10.96 -1.63
C VAL A 125 -1.73 12.28 -1.39
N PHE A 126 -1.04 13.41 -1.55
CA PHE A 126 -1.64 14.74 -1.41
C PHE A 126 -2.67 15.05 -2.50
N LYS A 127 -2.45 14.60 -3.75
CA LYS A 127 -3.43 14.76 -4.83
C LYS A 127 -4.69 13.96 -4.53
N PHE A 128 -4.53 12.69 -4.14
CA PHE A 128 -5.63 11.83 -3.74
C PHE A 128 -6.43 12.40 -2.55
N LEU A 129 -5.73 12.93 -1.54
CA LEU A 129 -6.36 13.59 -0.40
C LEU A 129 -7.12 14.85 -0.80
N LYS A 130 -6.51 15.68 -1.67
CA LYS A 130 -7.14 16.90 -2.19
C LYS A 130 -8.40 16.60 -2.97
N ASP A 131 -8.39 15.60 -3.85
CA ASP A 131 -9.54 15.23 -4.67
C ASP A 131 -10.69 14.66 -3.82
N ARG A 132 -10.38 13.93 -2.75
CA ARG A 132 -11.37 13.47 -1.78
C ARG A 132 -11.92 14.58 -0.89
N LEU A 133 -11.08 15.52 -0.49
CA LEU A 133 -11.51 16.67 0.35
C LEU A 133 -12.25 17.71 -0.46
N ALA A 134 -12.04 17.85 -1.76
CA ALA A 134 -12.68 18.84 -2.61
C ALA A 134 -14.22 18.77 -2.54
N ASN A 135 -14.78 17.56 -2.46
CA ASN A 135 -16.23 17.35 -2.38
C ASN A 135 -16.78 17.36 -0.93
N THR A 136 -15.90 17.47 0.08
CA THR A 136 -16.28 17.39 1.49
C THR A 136 -15.88 18.65 2.28
N THR A 137 -15.48 19.70 1.58
CA THR A 137 -14.94 20.94 2.20
C THR A 137 -15.93 21.57 3.19
N ALA A 138 -17.21 21.60 2.85
CA ALA A 138 -18.26 22.14 3.73
C ALA A 138 -18.36 21.34 5.04
N SER A 139 -18.30 20.01 4.96
CA SER A 139 -18.34 19.13 6.14
C SER A 139 -17.09 19.28 7.02
N VAL A 140 -15.92 19.44 6.41
CA VAL A 140 -14.66 19.68 7.14
C VAL A 140 -14.71 21.02 7.86
N ILE A 141 -15.17 22.08 7.19
CA ILE A 141 -15.34 23.40 7.80
C ILE A 141 -16.34 23.35 8.97
N PHE A 142 -17.47 22.66 8.78
CA PHE A 142 -18.46 22.48 9.86
C PHE A 142 -17.86 21.78 11.08
N VAL A 143 -17.14 20.67 10.88
CA VAL A 143 -16.48 19.96 11.98
C VAL A 143 -15.44 20.84 12.68
N MET A 144 -14.65 21.61 11.93
CA MET A 144 -13.66 22.52 12.51
C MET A 144 -14.32 23.63 13.36
N ILE A 145 -15.39 24.26 12.87
CA ILE A 145 -16.12 25.28 13.62
C ILE A 145 -16.72 24.67 14.88
N THR A 146 -17.35 23.50 14.78
CA THR A 146 -17.94 22.81 15.93
C THR A 146 -16.87 22.45 16.97
N ALA A 147 -15.71 21.97 16.55
CA ALA A 147 -14.61 21.65 17.45
C ALA A 147 -14.10 22.88 18.20
N VAL A 148 -13.97 24.01 17.52
CA VAL A 148 -13.60 25.31 18.15
C VAL A 148 -14.64 25.75 19.16
N LEU A 149 -15.94 25.67 18.84
CA LEU A 149 -17.02 26.03 19.77
C LEU A 149 -17.02 25.13 21.01
N VAL A 150 -16.86 23.81 20.83
CA VAL A 150 -16.78 22.86 21.95
C VAL A 150 -15.56 23.16 22.83
N ALA A 151 -14.41 23.46 22.24
CA ALA A 151 -13.22 23.84 22.99
C ALA A 151 -13.41 25.11 23.77
N PHE A 152 -14.09 26.11 23.19
CA PHE A 152 -14.41 27.37 23.87
C PHE A 152 -15.34 27.16 25.07
N VAL A 153 -16.43 26.40 24.90
CA VAL A 153 -17.34 26.04 25.98
C VAL A 153 -16.60 25.25 27.07
N GLY A 154 -15.68 24.35 26.68
CA GLY A 154 -14.86 23.62 27.64
C GLY A 154 -13.93 24.50 28.51
N LEU A 155 -13.50 25.66 27.99
CA LEU A 155 -12.73 26.64 28.76
C LEU A 155 -13.59 27.46 29.76
N VAL A 156 -14.87 27.64 29.46
CA VAL A 156 -15.78 28.42 30.34
C VAL A 156 -16.00 27.68 31.66
N THR A 157 -16.16 26.38 31.67
CA THR A 157 -16.43 25.57 32.87
C THR A 157 -15.37 25.73 33.97
N PRO A 158 -14.05 25.57 33.72
CA PRO A 158 -13.03 25.75 34.75
C PRO A 158 -12.92 27.24 35.21
N VAL A 159 -13.18 28.20 34.32
CA VAL A 159 -13.18 29.61 34.68
C VAL A 159 -14.33 29.93 35.66
N PHE A 160 -15.54 29.41 35.37
CA PHE A 160 -16.70 29.55 36.28
C PHE A 160 -16.44 28.86 37.62
N ALA A 161 -15.89 27.63 37.60
CA ALA A 161 -15.55 26.90 38.81
C ALA A 161 -14.57 27.71 39.70
N ARG A 162 -13.54 28.31 39.06
CA ARG A 162 -12.57 29.16 39.78
C ARG A 162 -13.20 30.40 40.39
N ILE A 163 -13.99 31.12 39.62
CA ILE A 163 -14.70 32.32 40.12
C ILE A 163 -15.63 31.94 41.28
N PHE A 164 -16.36 30.83 41.17
CA PHE A 164 -17.24 30.37 42.24
C PHE A 164 -16.47 30.01 43.52
N THR A 165 -15.36 29.29 43.38
CA THR A 165 -14.55 28.88 44.53
C THR A 165 -13.82 30.07 45.17
N ASP A 166 -13.29 31.01 44.41
CA ASP A 166 -12.44 32.07 44.90
C ASP A 166 -13.25 33.29 45.40
N GLN A 167 -14.43 33.56 44.85
CA GLN A 167 -15.18 34.79 45.15
C GLN A 167 -16.50 34.55 45.88
N ILE A 168 -17.18 33.45 45.67
CA ILE A 168 -18.52 33.21 46.23
C ILE A 168 -18.46 32.41 47.54
N LEU A 169 -17.63 31.35 47.58
CA LEU A 169 -17.52 30.51 48.77
C LEU A 169 -16.95 31.23 50.02
N PRO A 170 -15.90 32.08 49.92
CA PRO A 170 -15.37 32.80 51.09
C PRO A 170 -16.34 33.84 51.66
N GLY A 171 -17.23 34.41 50.85
CA GLY A 171 -18.20 35.43 51.28
C GLY A 171 -19.35 34.90 52.18
N HIS A 172 -19.52 33.58 52.31
CA HIS A 172 -20.64 32.97 53.04
C HIS A 172 -20.29 32.50 54.45
N ASN A 173 -19.04 32.69 54.91
CA ASN A 173 -18.57 32.25 56.24
C ASN A 173 -18.39 33.40 57.25
N MET A 174 -19.14 34.48 57.08
CA MET A 174 -19.23 35.53 58.14
C MET A 174 -20.70 35.74 58.56
N HIS A 175 -21.19 34.81 59.41
CA HIS A 175 -22.14 35.10 60.48
C HIS A 175 -22.22 33.89 61.42
#